data_f76cde5b3c75cc8859aca6b52bf50b19
#
_entry.id   f76cde5b3c75cc8859aca6b52bf50b19
#
_cell.length_a   1.000
_cell.length_b   1.000
_cell.length_c   1.000
_cell.angle_alpha   90.00
_cell.angle_beta   90.00
_cell.angle_gamma   90.00
#
_symmetry.space_group_name_H-M   'P 1'
#
loop_
_entity.id
_entity.type
_entity.pdbx_description
1 polymer ?
#
loop_
_entity_poly.entity_id
_entity_poly.type
_entity_poly.pdbx_seq_one_letter_code
_entity_poly.pdbx_strand_id
1 'polypeptide(L)'
;YITMNPGYAGRTELPDNLKALFRPVVMVTPDLGMICENMLMGEGFQMSKLLARKFVILYRLCQDLLSAAPHYDWKLRAIKTTLYVAGGLKRDQPHLTEDKVLLQALRDFNLGKLTSDDHGIFMGLLNDLFPGMLADVPRQRDDAFEAQITKSAIELG
;
A
#
# COMPACT_ATOMS: atom_id res chain seq x y z
N TYR A 1 -8.95 27.54 -11.35
CA TYR A 1 -9.15 26.57 -10.25
C TYR A 1 -7.80 26.16 -9.70
N ILE A 2 -7.69 26.07 -8.38
CA ILE A 2 -6.51 25.57 -7.66
C ILE A 2 -6.95 24.48 -6.68
N THR A 3 -6.06 23.55 -6.40
CA THR A 3 -6.25 22.54 -5.37
C THR A 3 -5.14 22.65 -4.33
N MET A 4 -5.50 22.58 -3.06
CA MET A 4 -4.55 22.65 -1.96
C MET A 4 -4.90 21.59 -0.93
N ASN A 5 -3.88 20.89 -0.42
CA ASN A 5 -4.05 19.92 0.65
C ASN A 5 -3.33 20.48 1.90
N PRO A 6 -4.06 21.00 2.88
CA PRO A 6 -3.46 21.58 4.08
C PRO A 6 -2.66 20.52 4.84
N GLY A 7 -1.50 20.91 5.35
CA GLY A 7 -0.66 20.02 6.17
C GLY A 7 0.13 18.94 5.41
N TYR A 8 0.26 19.03 4.09
CA TYR A 8 1.12 18.10 3.33
C TYR A 8 2.57 18.56 3.38
N ALA A 9 3.47 17.70 3.82
CA ALA A 9 4.89 17.99 3.90
C ALA A 9 5.46 18.46 2.54
N GLY A 10 6.22 19.57 2.55
CA GLY A 10 6.85 20.13 1.35
C GLY A 10 5.97 21.06 0.50
N ARG A 11 4.75 21.39 0.95
CA ARG A 11 3.90 22.40 0.29
C ARG A 11 3.70 23.61 1.19
N THR A 12 4.06 24.79 0.67
CA THR A 12 3.80 26.08 1.33
C THR A 12 2.31 26.39 1.24
N GLU A 13 1.71 26.77 2.35
CA GLU A 13 0.35 27.32 2.32
C GLU A 13 0.28 28.64 1.59
N LEU A 14 -0.83 28.87 0.89
CA LEU A 14 -1.07 30.16 0.25
C LEU A 14 -1.22 31.26 1.32
N PRO A 15 -0.61 32.44 1.13
CA PRO A 15 -0.83 33.59 1.97
C PRO A 15 -2.33 33.93 2.09
N ASP A 16 -2.74 34.44 3.25
CA ASP A 16 -4.17 34.67 3.53
C ASP A 16 -4.82 35.70 2.59
N ASN A 17 -4.05 36.69 2.13
CA ASN A 17 -4.49 37.64 1.11
C ASN A 17 -4.85 36.98 -0.23
N LEU A 18 -4.11 35.91 -0.62
CA LEU A 18 -4.42 35.13 -1.81
C LEU A 18 -5.58 34.16 -1.57
N LYS A 19 -5.64 33.53 -0.38
CA LYS A 19 -6.78 32.65 -0.02
C LYS A 19 -8.11 33.39 -0.11
N ALA A 20 -8.15 34.69 0.29
CA ALA A 20 -9.35 35.51 0.24
C ALA A 20 -9.88 35.76 -1.18
N LEU A 21 -9.05 35.67 -2.20
CA LEU A 21 -9.45 35.84 -3.60
C LEU A 21 -10.10 34.59 -4.22
N PHE A 22 -10.02 33.45 -3.56
CA PHE A 22 -10.60 32.20 -4.04
C PHE A 22 -11.83 31.82 -3.23
N ARG A 23 -12.83 31.27 -3.91
CA ARG A 23 -13.98 30.65 -3.25
C ARG A 23 -13.55 29.29 -2.66
N PRO A 24 -13.51 29.12 -1.32
CA PRO A 24 -13.14 27.86 -0.73
C PRO A 24 -14.23 26.80 -0.94
N VAL A 25 -13.81 25.63 -1.38
CA VAL A 25 -14.63 24.42 -1.48
C VAL A 25 -13.94 23.31 -0.71
N VAL A 26 -14.55 22.85 0.36
CA VAL A 26 -14.01 21.79 1.19
C VAL A 26 -14.35 20.42 0.59
N MET A 27 -13.32 19.59 0.40
CA MET A 27 -13.47 18.22 -0.03
C MET A 27 -13.38 17.29 1.19
N VAL A 28 -14.39 16.47 1.41
CA VAL A 28 -14.41 15.48 2.51
C VAL A 28 -13.57 14.27 2.13
N THR A 29 -12.95 13.66 3.14
CA THR A 29 -12.24 12.39 2.96
C THR A 29 -13.23 11.30 2.55
N PRO A 30 -13.02 10.60 1.43
CA PRO A 30 -13.94 9.55 0.98
C PRO A 30 -13.88 8.32 1.88
N ASP A 31 -14.94 7.51 1.83
CA ASP A 31 -14.97 6.21 2.49
C ASP A 31 -14.01 5.24 1.78
N LEU A 32 -12.89 4.95 2.45
CA LEU A 32 -11.86 4.06 1.93
C LEU A 32 -12.37 2.62 1.80
N GLY A 33 -13.26 2.17 2.68
CA GLY A 33 -13.83 0.82 2.64
C GLY A 33 -14.63 0.60 1.35
N MET A 34 -15.51 1.54 1.02
CA MET A 34 -16.30 1.49 -0.20
C MET A 34 -15.43 1.57 -1.46
N ILE A 35 -14.39 2.41 -1.46
CA ILE A 35 -13.46 2.51 -2.59
C ILE A 35 -12.71 1.19 -2.79
N CYS A 36 -12.16 0.61 -1.72
CA CYS A 36 -11.45 -0.66 -1.79
C CYS A 36 -12.36 -1.79 -2.27
N GLU A 37 -13.59 -1.88 -1.76
CA GLU A 37 -14.58 -2.89 -2.16
C GLU A 37 -14.89 -2.79 -3.66
N ASN A 38 -15.20 -1.58 -4.16
CA ASN A 38 -15.49 -1.36 -5.57
C ASN A 38 -14.29 -1.66 -6.47
N MET A 39 -13.08 -1.30 -6.06
CA MET A 39 -11.87 -1.59 -6.82
C MET A 39 -11.58 -3.09 -6.89
N LEU A 40 -11.66 -3.79 -5.75
CA LEU A 40 -11.48 -5.24 -5.71
C LEU A 40 -12.53 -5.96 -6.56
N MET A 41 -13.78 -5.50 -6.50
CA MET A 41 -14.86 -6.04 -7.34
C MET A 41 -14.57 -5.80 -8.82
N GLY A 42 -14.10 -4.62 -9.20
CA GLY A 42 -13.68 -4.30 -10.56
C GLY A 42 -12.52 -5.15 -11.08
N GLU A 43 -11.60 -5.57 -10.20
CA GLU A 43 -10.51 -6.50 -10.51
C GLU A 43 -10.94 -7.99 -10.46
N GLY A 44 -12.22 -8.25 -10.21
CA GLY A 44 -12.82 -9.59 -10.26
C GLY A 44 -12.70 -10.39 -8.96
N PHE A 45 -12.42 -9.76 -7.80
CA PHE A 45 -12.42 -10.43 -6.52
C PHE A 45 -13.85 -10.71 -6.05
N GLN A 46 -14.17 -11.95 -5.72
CA GLN A 46 -15.49 -12.36 -5.23
C GLN A 46 -15.69 -11.99 -3.76
N MET A 47 -14.63 -12.12 -2.95
CA MET A 47 -14.65 -11.78 -1.52
C MET A 47 -14.31 -10.29 -1.26
N SER A 48 -14.60 -9.40 -2.20
CA SER A 48 -14.21 -7.98 -2.20
C SER A 48 -14.53 -7.26 -0.89
N LYS A 49 -15.71 -7.48 -0.32
CA LYS A 49 -16.16 -6.83 0.93
C LYS A 49 -15.32 -7.23 2.16
N LEU A 50 -15.00 -8.52 2.30
CA LEU A 50 -14.16 -9.03 3.39
C LEU A 50 -12.73 -8.53 3.24
N LEU A 51 -12.18 -8.66 2.03
CA LEU A 51 -10.82 -8.26 1.70
C LEU A 51 -10.62 -6.75 1.82
N ALA A 52 -11.59 -5.94 1.42
CA ALA A 52 -11.57 -4.49 1.61
C ALA A 52 -11.48 -4.10 3.09
N ARG A 53 -12.21 -4.77 3.96
CA ARG A 53 -12.13 -4.55 5.42
C ARG A 53 -10.76 -4.88 5.96
N LYS A 54 -10.21 -6.05 5.63
CA LYS A 54 -8.85 -6.44 6.03
C LYS A 54 -7.82 -5.42 5.56
N PHE A 55 -7.94 -4.97 4.32
CA PHE A 55 -7.05 -3.98 3.72
C PHE A 55 -7.08 -2.65 4.47
N VAL A 56 -8.28 -2.09 4.71
CA VAL A 56 -8.44 -0.81 5.41
C VAL A 56 -7.94 -0.88 6.85
N ILE A 57 -8.22 -2.00 7.54
CA ILE A 57 -7.73 -2.23 8.90
C ILE A 57 -6.20 -2.25 8.92
N LEU A 58 -5.56 -2.98 8.00
CA LEU A 58 -4.11 -3.03 7.91
C LEU A 58 -3.51 -1.63 7.74
N TYR A 59 -4.04 -0.82 6.82
CA TYR A 59 -3.49 0.51 6.55
C TYR A 59 -3.69 1.48 7.72
N ARG A 60 -4.78 1.35 8.48
CA ARG A 60 -4.98 2.09 9.73
C ARG A 60 -3.96 1.68 10.79
N LEU A 61 -3.81 0.37 11.01
CA LEU A 61 -2.83 -0.14 11.96
C LEU A 61 -1.40 0.24 11.58
N CYS A 62 -1.05 0.21 10.29
CA CYS A 62 0.25 0.69 9.82
C CYS A 62 0.45 2.18 10.12
N GLN A 63 -0.58 3.01 9.96
CA GLN A 63 -0.52 4.43 10.27
C GLN A 63 -0.34 4.71 11.77
N ASP A 64 -0.94 3.87 12.63
CA ASP A 64 -0.94 4.05 14.07
C ASP A 64 0.27 3.41 14.77
N LEU A 65 0.79 2.31 14.24
CA LEU A 65 1.80 1.47 14.91
C LEU A 65 3.22 1.57 14.31
N LEU A 66 3.34 1.93 13.03
CA LEU A 66 4.65 2.09 12.39
C LEU A 66 5.23 3.48 12.66
N SER A 67 6.52 3.62 12.46
CA SER A 67 7.20 4.91 12.61
C SER A 67 6.60 5.96 11.68
N ALA A 68 6.55 7.22 12.12
CA ALA A 68 6.03 8.33 11.32
C ALA A 68 7.07 8.83 10.28
N ALA A 69 7.66 7.91 9.52
CA ALA A 69 8.64 8.26 8.52
C ALA A 69 8.03 9.10 7.38
N PRO A 70 8.68 10.18 6.92
CA PRO A 70 8.11 11.13 5.96
C PRO A 70 7.80 10.52 4.59
N HIS A 71 8.40 9.39 4.26
CA HIS A 71 8.18 8.67 3.00
C HIS A 71 7.03 7.65 3.07
N TYR A 72 6.48 7.41 4.25
CA TYR A 72 5.34 6.50 4.38
C TYR A 72 4.06 7.15 3.88
N ASP A 73 3.41 6.50 2.95
CA ASP A 73 2.09 6.89 2.44
C ASP A 73 1.10 5.73 2.62
N TRP A 74 0.20 5.88 3.59
CA TRP A 74 -0.89 4.95 3.89
C TRP A 74 -2.24 5.51 3.42
N LYS A 75 -2.22 6.50 2.50
CA LYS A 75 -3.40 7.19 1.99
C LYS A 75 -3.93 6.55 0.70
N LEU A 76 -4.98 7.14 0.17
CA LEU A 76 -5.72 6.63 -1.00
C LEU A 76 -4.83 6.31 -2.22
N ARG A 77 -3.74 7.05 -2.44
CA ARG A 77 -2.83 6.77 -3.55
C ARG A 77 -2.17 5.40 -3.42
N ALA A 78 -1.60 5.12 -2.25
CA ALA A 78 -0.96 3.85 -1.97
C ALA A 78 -1.98 2.69 -2.02
N ILE A 79 -3.18 2.92 -1.48
CA ILE A 79 -4.30 1.97 -1.55
C ILE A 79 -4.60 1.59 -3.00
N LYS A 80 -4.85 2.58 -3.86
CA LYS A 80 -5.16 2.34 -5.27
C LYS A 80 -4.07 1.56 -5.99
N THR A 81 -2.81 1.94 -5.77
CA THR A 81 -1.68 1.27 -6.42
C THR A 81 -1.58 -0.19 -5.98
N THR A 82 -1.70 -0.47 -4.68
CA THR A 82 -1.65 -1.84 -4.17
C THR A 82 -2.80 -2.71 -4.69
N LEU A 83 -4.02 -2.16 -4.76
CA LEU A 83 -5.17 -2.88 -5.28
C LEU A 83 -5.04 -3.17 -6.78
N TYR A 84 -4.47 -2.24 -7.55
CA TYR A 84 -4.19 -2.45 -8.96
C TYR A 84 -3.14 -3.57 -9.16
N VAL A 85 -2.08 -3.59 -8.34
CA VAL A 85 -1.09 -4.67 -8.34
C VAL A 85 -1.74 -6.01 -7.98
N ALA A 86 -2.63 -6.03 -6.97
CA ALA A 86 -3.37 -7.23 -6.58
C ALA A 86 -4.24 -7.76 -7.74
N GLY A 87 -4.88 -6.88 -8.51
CA GLY A 87 -5.64 -7.26 -9.71
C GLY A 87 -4.76 -7.88 -10.80
N GLY A 88 -3.57 -7.33 -11.02
CA GLY A 88 -2.56 -7.93 -11.91
C GLY A 88 -2.17 -9.34 -11.47
N LEU A 89 -1.77 -9.49 -10.20
CA LEU A 89 -1.40 -10.78 -9.62
C LEU A 89 -2.53 -11.82 -9.71
N LYS A 90 -3.78 -11.40 -9.53
CA LYS A 90 -4.93 -12.31 -9.66
C LYS A 90 -5.08 -12.84 -11.09
N ARG A 91 -4.82 -12.01 -12.09
CA ARG A 91 -4.86 -12.44 -13.51
C ARG A 91 -3.71 -13.37 -13.85
N ASP A 92 -2.51 -13.09 -13.31
CA ASP A 92 -1.30 -13.88 -13.57
C ASP A 92 -1.32 -15.22 -12.82
N GLN A 93 -1.96 -15.26 -11.66
CA GLN A 93 -1.99 -16.44 -10.77
C GLN A 93 -3.43 -16.84 -10.38
N PRO A 94 -4.25 -17.27 -11.34
CA PRO A 94 -5.67 -17.59 -11.11
C PRO A 94 -5.89 -18.81 -10.20
N HIS A 95 -4.85 -19.61 -9.95
CA HIS A 95 -4.90 -20.78 -9.08
C HIS A 95 -4.77 -20.45 -7.59
N LEU A 96 -4.31 -19.24 -7.25
CA LEU A 96 -4.19 -18.81 -5.86
C LEU A 96 -5.53 -18.31 -5.31
N THR A 97 -5.73 -18.53 -4.01
CA THR A 97 -6.88 -17.97 -3.31
C THR A 97 -6.77 -16.44 -3.22
N GLU A 98 -7.90 -15.75 -3.20
CA GLU A 98 -7.96 -14.28 -3.19
C GLU A 98 -7.25 -13.66 -1.98
N ASP A 99 -7.34 -14.31 -0.81
CA ASP A 99 -6.61 -13.90 0.39
C ASP A 99 -5.08 -13.94 0.17
N LYS A 100 -4.56 -15.00 -0.48
CA LYS A 100 -3.13 -15.15 -0.76
C LYS A 100 -2.64 -14.13 -1.77
N VAL A 101 -3.42 -13.87 -2.82
CA VAL A 101 -3.11 -12.86 -3.82
C VAL A 101 -3.04 -11.46 -3.19
N LEU A 102 -4.03 -11.12 -2.35
CA LEU A 102 -4.03 -9.82 -1.67
C LEU A 102 -2.87 -9.71 -0.67
N LEU A 103 -2.60 -10.76 0.11
CA LEU A 103 -1.48 -10.84 1.03
C LEU A 103 -0.14 -10.61 0.30
N GLN A 104 0.05 -11.28 -0.85
CA GLN A 104 1.25 -11.12 -1.67
C GLN A 104 1.40 -9.67 -2.15
N ALA A 105 0.34 -9.08 -2.70
CA ALA A 105 0.35 -7.69 -3.15
C ALA A 105 0.69 -6.72 -2.02
N LEU A 106 0.05 -6.89 -0.86
CA LEU A 106 0.29 -6.06 0.34
C LEU A 106 1.73 -6.15 0.81
N ARG A 107 2.26 -7.37 0.91
CA ARG A 107 3.62 -7.64 1.35
C ARG A 107 4.63 -7.04 0.37
N ASP A 108 4.57 -7.44 -0.89
CA ASP A 108 5.62 -7.13 -1.87
C ASP A 108 5.65 -5.64 -2.23
N PHE A 109 4.47 -4.99 -2.26
CA PHE A 109 4.39 -3.55 -2.53
C PHE A 109 4.90 -2.68 -1.37
N ASN A 110 4.70 -3.11 -0.12
CA ASN A 110 5.04 -2.28 1.04
C ASN A 110 6.42 -2.58 1.62
N LEU A 111 6.91 -3.83 1.56
CA LEU A 111 8.20 -4.20 2.16
C LEU A 111 9.36 -3.34 1.70
N GLY A 112 9.43 -2.97 0.43
CA GLY A 112 10.51 -2.14 -0.10
C GLY A 112 10.51 -0.70 0.39
N LYS A 113 9.46 -0.26 1.07
CA LYS A 113 9.33 1.10 1.62
C LYS A 113 9.64 1.17 3.11
N LEU A 114 9.56 0.02 3.79
CA LEU A 114 9.67 -0.05 5.24
C LEU A 114 11.13 0.02 5.70
N THR A 115 11.33 0.69 6.84
CA THR A 115 12.61 0.65 7.56
C THR A 115 12.79 -0.73 8.21
N SER A 116 14.03 -1.10 8.55
CA SER A 116 14.34 -2.38 9.19
C SER A 116 13.55 -2.60 10.49
N ASP A 117 13.34 -1.54 11.26
CA ASP A 117 12.69 -1.57 12.56
C ASP A 117 11.19 -1.86 12.43
N ASP A 118 10.54 -1.26 11.41
CA ASP A 118 9.11 -1.44 11.14
C ASP A 118 8.78 -2.75 10.41
N HIS A 119 9.78 -3.41 9.82
CA HIS A 119 9.59 -4.63 9.05
C HIS A 119 8.95 -5.75 9.89
N GLY A 120 9.46 -5.96 11.12
CA GLY A 120 8.93 -6.99 12.02
C GLY A 120 7.49 -6.73 12.43
N ILE A 121 7.16 -5.47 12.73
CA ILE A 121 5.80 -5.05 13.12
C ILE A 121 4.83 -5.28 11.96
N PHE A 122 5.21 -4.84 10.75
CA PHE A 122 4.38 -5.02 9.55
C PHE A 122 4.10 -6.49 9.23
N MET A 123 5.13 -7.34 9.32
CA MET A 123 4.96 -8.79 9.10
C MET A 123 4.06 -9.43 10.15
N GLY A 124 4.13 -8.97 11.41
CA GLY A 124 3.20 -9.37 12.47
C GLY A 124 1.76 -9.02 12.13
N LEU A 125 1.50 -7.77 11.72
CA LEU A 125 0.17 -7.30 11.31
C LEU A 125 -0.40 -8.11 10.13
N LEU A 126 0.44 -8.45 9.16
CA LEU A 126 0.03 -9.30 8.04
C LEU A 126 -0.35 -10.71 8.52
N ASN A 127 0.43 -11.29 9.43
CA ASN A 127 0.14 -12.61 9.97
C ASN A 127 -1.17 -12.63 10.79
N ASP A 128 -1.46 -11.57 11.52
CA ASP A 128 -2.70 -11.45 12.31
C ASP A 128 -3.95 -11.34 11.42
N LEU A 129 -3.84 -10.65 10.29
CA LEU A 129 -4.95 -10.49 9.34
C LEU A 129 -5.12 -11.68 8.38
N PHE A 130 -4.02 -12.40 8.12
CA PHE A 130 -3.97 -13.56 7.23
C PHE A 130 -3.27 -14.75 7.93
N PRO A 131 -3.86 -15.30 8.99
CA PRO A 131 -3.19 -16.30 9.82
C PRO A 131 -2.79 -17.54 9.04
N GLY A 132 -1.53 -17.94 9.19
CA GLY A 132 -0.95 -19.13 8.57
C GLY A 132 -0.69 -19.04 7.05
N MET A 133 -1.06 -17.96 6.39
CA MET A 133 -0.92 -17.85 4.92
C MET A 133 0.45 -17.31 4.47
N LEU A 134 1.20 -16.65 5.35
CA LEU A 134 2.51 -16.08 5.02
C LEU A 134 3.53 -17.14 4.57
N ALA A 135 3.49 -18.34 5.16
CA ALA A 135 4.36 -19.45 4.79
C ALA A 135 4.02 -20.05 3.41
N ASP A 136 2.74 -19.98 3.04
CA ASP A 136 2.25 -20.54 1.78
C ASP A 136 2.49 -19.65 0.56
N VAL A 137 2.88 -18.39 0.80
CA VAL A 137 3.15 -17.40 -0.25
C VAL A 137 4.62 -17.00 -0.16
N PRO A 138 5.56 -17.81 -0.70
CA PRO A 138 6.98 -17.49 -0.66
C PRO A 138 7.24 -16.20 -1.44
N ARG A 139 8.23 -15.44 -0.99
CA ARG A 139 8.69 -14.26 -1.71
C ARG A 139 9.31 -14.70 -3.03
N GLN A 140 8.85 -14.15 -4.13
CA GLN A 140 9.53 -14.36 -5.42
C GLN A 140 10.92 -13.72 -5.33
N ARG A 141 11.94 -14.54 -5.41
CA ARG A 141 13.34 -14.12 -5.56
C ARG A 141 13.74 -14.33 -7.00
N ASP A 142 14.35 -13.35 -7.58
CA ASP A 142 15.05 -13.50 -8.85
C ASP A 142 16.51 -13.80 -8.53
N ASP A 143 16.79 -15.10 -8.36
CA ASP A 143 18.13 -15.58 -7.99
C ASP A 143 19.19 -15.21 -9.05
N ALA A 144 18.80 -15.10 -10.32
CA ALA A 144 19.69 -14.69 -11.41
C ALA A 144 20.07 -13.21 -11.27
N PHE A 145 19.10 -12.36 -10.94
CA PHE A 145 19.34 -10.93 -10.71
C PHE A 145 20.16 -10.69 -9.44
N GLU A 146 19.86 -11.41 -8.36
CA GLU A 146 20.61 -11.33 -7.09
C GLU A 146 22.07 -11.75 -7.27
N ALA A 147 22.32 -12.83 -8.01
CA ALA A 147 23.67 -13.28 -8.36
C ALA A 147 24.42 -12.25 -9.22
N GLN A 148 23.74 -11.61 -10.18
CA GLN A 148 24.34 -10.59 -11.02
C GLN A 148 24.68 -9.33 -10.23
N ILE A 149 23.81 -8.87 -9.33
CA ILE A 149 24.10 -7.75 -8.43
C ILE A 149 25.31 -8.05 -7.55
N THR A 150 25.33 -9.24 -6.94
CA THR A 150 26.44 -9.65 -6.07
C THR A 150 27.78 -9.67 -6.84
N LYS A 151 27.76 -10.21 -8.05
CA LYS A 151 28.95 -10.24 -8.92
C LYS A 151 29.43 -8.81 -9.25
N SER A 152 28.52 -7.95 -9.69
CA SER A 152 28.85 -6.55 -10.00
C SER A 152 29.33 -5.77 -8.79
N ALA A 153 28.77 -6.02 -7.61
CA ALA A 153 29.22 -5.38 -6.36
C ALA A 153 30.64 -5.80 -5.97
N ILE A 154 31.00 -7.08 -6.18
CA ILE A 154 32.36 -7.60 -5.94
C ILE A 154 33.35 -7.02 -6.95
N GLU A 155 32.96 -6.86 -8.22
CA GLU A 155 33.81 -6.29 -9.28
C GLU A 155 34.08 -4.79 -9.09
N LEU A 156 33.18 -4.06 -8.43
CA LEU A 156 33.29 -2.62 -8.18
C LEU A 156 33.98 -2.27 -6.85
N GLY A 157 34.28 -3.26 -5.98
CA GLY A 157 34.99 -3.08 -4.71
C GLY A 157 34.11 -2.67 -3.59
#